data_8ae2806421c9b5750977dc7841b754dd
#
_entry.id   8ae2806421c9b5750977dc7841b754dd
#
_cell.length_a   1.000
_cell.length_b   1.000
_cell.length_c   1.000
_cell.angle_alpha   90.00
_cell.angle_beta   90.00
_cell.angle_gamma   90.00
#
_symmetry.space_group_name_H-M   'P 1'
#
loop_
_entity.id
_entity.type
_entity.pdbx_description
1 polymer ?
#
loop_
_entity_poly.entity_id
_entity_poly.type
_entity_poly.pdbx_seq_one_letter_code
_entity_poly.pdbx_strand_id
1 'polypeptide(L)'
;MSFGKNLQFLRHLRGDMTQEDLAEKMKISHQTVSKWELDTAQPEMDKAIELCRIFNCSLDNLFRDNMVTCGEAYTNLRIETVPAFRYIKHAVISTIPEGDAIDRVFSIARSCGVDNPRVIGWDIPNVSQEQINVFNMHGYEAAWILPDGVVPPDIEIHEQAAHRYAAIHIENPFEAPFVTIPNAYKTLMEYMRVNGLERTEKDGIPCFETDGDMMDIYIACK
;
A
#
# COMPACT_ATOMS: atom_id res chain seq x y z
N MET A 1 18.39 -7.92 -14.46
CA MET A 1 18.08 -7.88 -13.04
C MET A 1 19.33 -8.12 -12.28
N SER A 2 19.52 -7.40 -11.19
CA SER A 2 20.77 -7.56 -10.47
C SER A 2 20.50 -7.73 -8.98
N PHE A 3 21.26 -8.61 -8.37
CA PHE A 3 21.30 -8.80 -6.94
C PHE A 3 21.50 -7.47 -6.19
N GLY A 4 22.40 -6.62 -6.68
CA GLY A 4 22.70 -5.34 -6.05
C GLY A 4 21.50 -4.40 -5.98
N LYS A 5 20.70 -4.34 -7.04
CA LYS A 5 19.46 -3.53 -7.04
C LYS A 5 18.42 -4.07 -6.07
N ASN A 6 18.26 -5.39 -5.99
CA ASN A 6 17.36 -6.01 -5.02
C ASN A 6 17.83 -5.75 -3.58
N LEU A 7 19.14 -5.85 -3.33
CA LEU A 7 19.72 -5.55 -2.01
C LEU A 7 19.48 -4.09 -1.61
N GLN A 8 19.74 -3.15 -2.52
CA GLN A 8 19.48 -1.72 -2.31
C GLN A 8 18.00 -1.47 -1.99
N PHE A 9 17.10 -2.06 -2.77
CA PHE A 9 15.66 -1.95 -2.57
C PHE A 9 15.23 -2.48 -1.19
N LEU A 10 15.66 -3.69 -0.82
CA LEU A 10 15.35 -4.29 0.49
C LEU A 10 15.88 -3.45 1.65
N ARG A 11 17.06 -2.84 1.50
CA ARG A 11 17.65 -1.95 2.50
C ARG A 11 16.79 -0.71 2.71
N HIS A 12 16.34 -0.07 1.63
CA HIS A 12 15.43 1.08 1.70
C HIS A 12 14.08 0.70 2.34
N LEU A 13 13.52 -0.45 1.99
CA LEU A 13 12.29 -0.94 2.62
C LEU A 13 12.42 -1.18 4.14
N ARG A 14 13.62 -1.37 4.64
CA ARG A 14 13.90 -1.58 6.08
C ARG A 14 14.07 -0.27 6.85
N GLY A 15 13.25 0.74 6.54
CA GLY A 15 13.29 2.03 7.24
C GLY A 15 14.49 2.90 6.86
N ASP A 16 14.79 2.98 5.57
CA ASP A 16 15.92 3.74 5.01
C ASP A 16 17.28 3.40 5.63
N MET A 17 17.45 2.12 5.97
CA MET A 17 18.72 1.59 6.50
C MET A 17 19.89 2.02 5.59
N THR A 18 20.93 2.63 6.17
CA THR A 18 22.13 3.01 5.40
C THR A 18 23.00 1.80 5.04
N GLN A 19 23.95 1.97 4.12
CA GLN A 19 24.95 0.93 3.82
C GLN A 19 25.82 0.64 5.04
N GLU A 20 26.11 1.64 5.87
CA GLU A 20 26.81 1.53 7.14
C GLU A 20 26.04 0.67 8.15
N ASP A 21 24.73 0.91 8.31
CA ASP A 21 23.89 0.14 9.22
C ASP A 21 23.85 -1.35 8.82
N LEU A 22 23.77 -1.63 7.52
CA LEU A 22 23.80 -3.00 7.02
C LEU A 22 25.17 -3.64 7.25
N ALA A 23 26.25 -2.90 7.00
CA ALA A 23 27.61 -3.36 7.20
C ALA A 23 27.87 -3.71 8.67
N GLU A 24 27.41 -2.87 9.61
CA GLU A 24 27.50 -3.12 11.04
C GLU A 24 26.74 -4.39 11.45
N LYS A 25 25.48 -4.53 11.00
CA LYS A 25 24.64 -5.72 11.28
C LYS A 25 25.31 -7.01 10.80
N MET A 26 25.93 -6.97 9.62
CA MET A 26 26.59 -8.13 9.01
C MET A 26 28.05 -8.31 9.43
N LYS A 27 28.60 -7.41 10.24
CA LYS A 27 30.01 -7.40 10.67
C LYS A 27 30.99 -7.45 9.50
N ILE A 28 30.74 -6.62 8.50
CA ILE A 28 31.58 -6.45 7.29
C ILE A 28 31.90 -4.96 7.07
N SER A 29 32.71 -4.65 6.07
CA SER A 29 32.99 -3.26 5.74
C SER A 29 31.86 -2.63 4.91
N HIS A 30 31.63 -1.33 5.09
CA HIS A 30 30.76 -0.54 4.20
C HIS A 30 31.12 -0.72 2.71
N GLN A 31 32.42 -0.76 2.40
CA GLN A 31 32.90 -0.98 1.03
C GLN A 31 32.42 -2.32 0.45
N THR A 32 32.25 -3.36 1.29
CA THR A 32 31.73 -4.65 0.85
C THR A 32 30.27 -4.53 0.46
N VAL A 33 29.45 -3.85 1.28
CA VAL A 33 28.03 -3.59 0.94
C VAL A 33 27.91 -2.77 -0.34
N SER A 34 28.71 -1.70 -0.47
CA SER A 34 28.73 -0.88 -1.68
C SER A 34 29.08 -1.69 -2.94
N LYS A 35 30.07 -2.57 -2.86
CA LYS A 35 30.43 -3.46 -3.99
C LYS A 35 29.30 -4.42 -4.35
N TRP A 36 28.57 -4.91 -3.36
CA TRP A 36 27.42 -5.78 -3.56
C TRP A 36 26.27 -5.02 -4.27
N GLU A 37 25.96 -3.81 -3.83
CA GLU A 37 24.91 -3.00 -4.44
C GLU A 37 25.26 -2.51 -5.86
N LEU A 38 26.55 -2.39 -6.18
CA LEU A 38 27.06 -2.08 -7.51
C LEU A 38 27.26 -3.31 -8.42
N ASP A 39 26.91 -4.52 -7.93
CA ASP A 39 27.15 -5.81 -8.60
C ASP A 39 28.62 -6.06 -9.01
N THR A 40 29.58 -5.40 -8.36
CA THR A 40 31.02 -5.62 -8.58
C THR A 40 31.58 -6.75 -7.76
N ALA A 41 30.83 -7.25 -6.76
CA ALA A 41 31.09 -8.43 -5.97
C ALA A 41 29.76 -9.09 -5.57
N GLN A 42 29.85 -10.36 -5.19
CA GLN A 42 28.70 -11.09 -4.65
C GLN A 42 29.04 -11.65 -3.26
N PRO A 43 28.06 -11.80 -2.36
CA PRO A 43 28.27 -12.42 -1.08
C PRO A 43 28.53 -13.91 -1.21
N GLU A 44 29.31 -14.47 -0.30
CA GLU A 44 29.38 -15.90 -0.10
C GLU A 44 28.03 -16.43 0.42
N MET A 45 27.76 -17.73 0.28
CA MET A 45 26.46 -18.32 0.56
C MET A 45 25.98 -18.10 2.01
N ASP A 46 26.84 -18.17 2.98
CA ASP A 46 26.53 -17.89 4.40
C ASP A 46 26.10 -16.43 4.60
N LYS A 47 26.76 -15.48 3.94
CA LYS A 47 26.39 -14.08 3.94
C LYS A 47 25.08 -13.81 3.18
N ALA A 48 24.83 -14.52 2.07
CA ALA A 48 23.57 -14.46 1.37
C ALA A 48 22.41 -14.96 2.25
N ILE A 49 22.60 -16.04 2.99
CA ILE A 49 21.60 -16.54 3.95
C ILE A 49 21.38 -15.56 5.10
N GLU A 50 22.44 -14.90 5.58
CA GLU A 50 22.34 -13.85 6.60
C GLU A 50 21.52 -12.66 6.11
N LEU A 51 21.74 -12.20 4.87
CA LEU A 51 20.93 -11.16 4.22
C LEU A 51 19.44 -11.57 4.14
N CYS A 52 19.16 -12.81 3.73
CA CYS A 52 17.80 -13.32 3.68
C CYS A 52 17.09 -13.28 5.05
N ARG A 53 17.83 -13.53 6.14
CA ARG A 53 17.29 -13.43 7.52
C ARG A 53 17.06 -11.96 7.92
N ILE A 54 18.00 -11.07 7.60
CA ILE A 54 17.85 -9.63 7.89
C ILE A 54 16.63 -9.04 7.21
N PHE A 55 16.42 -9.38 5.93
CA PHE A 55 15.36 -8.82 5.11
C PHE A 55 14.10 -9.70 5.02
N ASN A 56 14.06 -10.80 5.79
CA ASN A 56 12.93 -11.74 5.76
C ASN A 56 12.55 -12.16 4.32
N CYS A 57 13.52 -12.47 3.47
CA CYS A 57 13.32 -12.83 2.07
C CYS A 57 13.95 -14.19 1.73
N SER A 58 13.58 -14.75 0.58
CA SER A 58 14.21 -15.94 0.03
C SER A 58 15.47 -15.61 -0.78
N LEU A 59 16.30 -16.61 -1.06
CA LEU A 59 17.41 -16.47 -2.02
C LEU A 59 16.89 -16.14 -3.44
N ASP A 60 15.74 -16.70 -3.82
CA ASP A 60 15.14 -16.38 -5.11
C ASP A 60 14.73 -14.91 -5.19
N ASN A 61 14.10 -14.35 -4.15
CA ASN A 61 13.80 -12.93 -4.08
C ASN A 61 15.08 -12.09 -4.22
N LEU A 62 16.14 -12.45 -3.50
CA LEU A 62 17.37 -11.68 -3.49
C LEU A 62 18.14 -11.75 -4.81
N PHE A 63 18.21 -12.93 -5.47
CA PHE A 63 19.08 -13.16 -6.62
C PHE A 63 18.38 -13.30 -7.97
N ARG A 64 17.10 -13.66 -8.02
CA ARG A 64 16.40 -14.00 -9.26
C ARG A 64 15.23 -13.08 -9.58
N ASP A 65 14.46 -12.69 -8.56
CA ASP A 65 13.28 -11.87 -8.76
C ASP A 65 13.63 -10.44 -9.14
N ASN A 66 12.70 -9.77 -9.82
CA ASN A 66 12.75 -8.33 -9.99
C ASN A 66 11.92 -7.67 -8.89
N MET A 67 12.58 -7.35 -7.79
CA MET A 67 11.93 -6.69 -6.68
C MET A 67 11.74 -5.20 -6.92
N VAL A 68 12.56 -4.60 -7.78
CA VAL A 68 12.49 -3.19 -8.15
C VAL A 68 11.39 -3.01 -9.19
N THR A 69 10.14 -3.12 -8.76
CA THR A 69 8.97 -2.85 -9.63
C THR A 69 8.54 -1.39 -9.56
N CYS A 70 9.19 -0.60 -8.71
CA CYS A 70 8.77 0.74 -8.35
C CYS A 70 9.74 1.76 -8.93
N GLY A 71 9.20 2.68 -9.72
CA GLY A 71 9.87 3.90 -10.08
C GLY A 71 9.90 4.90 -8.90
N GLU A 72 10.40 6.11 -9.16
CA GLU A 72 10.49 7.21 -8.20
C GLU A 72 9.11 7.77 -7.74
N ALA A 73 8.00 7.18 -8.25
CA ALA A 73 6.64 7.62 -7.97
C ALA A 73 6.14 7.28 -6.55
N TYR A 74 6.89 6.46 -5.80
CA TYR A 74 6.46 6.03 -4.47
C TYR A 74 7.35 6.62 -3.40
N THR A 75 6.72 7.28 -2.44
CA THR A 75 7.41 7.92 -1.33
C THR A 75 6.74 7.54 0.00
N ASN A 76 7.39 7.90 1.09
CA ASN A 76 6.81 7.87 2.42
C ASN A 76 6.20 6.51 2.83
N LEU A 77 6.98 5.42 2.65
CA LEU A 77 6.67 4.12 3.26
C LEU A 77 6.73 4.25 4.78
N ARG A 78 5.60 3.99 5.44
CA ARG A 78 5.47 4.22 6.88
C ARG A 78 4.51 3.26 7.55
N ILE A 79 4.59 3.22 8.87
CA ILE A 79 3.59 2.60 9.72
C ILE A 79 2.98 3.72 10.54
N GLU A 80 1.67 3.83 10.50
CA GLU A 80 0.97 4.83 11.30
C GLU A 80 -0.31 4.26 11.91
N THR A 81 -0.77 4.91 12.96
CA THR A 81 -2.08 4.62 13.55
C THR A 81 -3.09 5.63 12.99
N VAL A 82 -4.03 5.14 12.20
CA VAL A 82 -5.18 5.93 11.77
C VAL A 82 -6.13 6.06 12.95
N PRO A 83 -6.49 7.27 13.38
CA PRO A 83 -7.42 7.49 14.48
C PRO A 83 -8.79 6.89 14.21
N ALA A 84 -9.57 6.66 15.25
CA ALA A 84 -10.97 6.25 15.10
C ALA A 84 -11.77 7.33 14.35
N PHE A 85 -12.68 6.89 13.47
CA PHE A 85 -13.55 7.79 12.72
C PHE A 85 -14.92 7.17 12.47
N ARG A 86 -15.92 8.03 12.22
CA ARG A 86 -17.23 7.61 11.73
C ARG A 86 -17.29 7.84 10.23
N TYR A 87 -18.02 7.00 9.52
CA TYR A 87 -18.15 7.10 8.08
C TYR A 87 -19.49 6.54 7.60
N ILE A 88 -19.91 7.01 6.43
CA ILE A 88 -20.90 6.33 5.59
C ILE A 88 -20.20 5.73 4.40
N LYS A 89 -20.80 4.72 3.78
CA LYS A 89 -20.23 4.06 2.62
C LYS A 89 -21.29 3.76 1.56
N HIS A 90 -20.84 3.64 0.31
CA HIS A 90 -21.67 3.30 -0.82
C HIS A 90 -20.92 2.37 -1.75
N ALA A 91 -21.50 1.19 -1.97
CA ALA A 91 -20.95 0.17 -2.86
C ALA A 91 -21.63 0.22 -4.23
N VAL A 92 -20.84 0.11 -5.29
CA VAL A 92 -21.32 0.08 -6.68
C VAL A 92 -20.67 -1.08 -7.42
N ILE A 93 -21.46 -1.76 -8.26
CA ILE A 93 -20.95 -2.73 -9.24
C ILE A 93 -21.35 -2.19 -10.61
N SER A 94 -20.36 -1.72 -11.38
CA SER A 94 -20.55 -1.15 -12.72
C SER A 94 -19.30 -1.32 -13.57
N THR A 95 -19.30 -0.74 -14.76
CA THR A 95 -18.12 -0.69 -15.64
C THR A 95 -17.11 0.40 -15.24
N ILE A 96 -17.53 1.37 -14.42
CA ILE A 96 -16.72 2.46 -13.85
C ILE A 96 -17.03 2.66 -12.36
N PRO A 97 -16.94 1.60 -11.53
CA PRO A 97 -17.52 1.59 -10.19
C PRO A 97 -16.89 2.59 -9.22
N GLU A 98 -15.61 2.89 -9.37
CA GLU A 98 -14.89 3.88 -8.57
C GLU A 98 -15.52 5.27 -8.72
N GLY A 99 -15.62 5.77 -9.97
CA GLY A 99 -16.24 7.07 -10.25
C GLY A 99 -17.70 7.12 -9.79
N ASP A 100 -18.49 6.09 -10.08
CA ASP A 100 -19.90 6.03 -9.68
C ASP A 100 -20.07 6.05 -8.16
N ALA A 101 -19.24 5.33 -7.41
CA ALA A 101 -19.29 5.28 -5.95
C ALA A 101 -18.86 6.61 -5.32
N ILE A 102 -17.76 7.19 -5.80
CA ILE A 102 -17.23 8.48 -5.34
C ILE A 102 -18.25 9.59 -5.60
N ASP A 103 -18.78 9.70 -6.81
CA ASP A 103 -19.79 10.71 -7.18
C ASP A 103 -21.03 10.63 -6.28
N ARG A 104 -21.45 9.41 -5.94
CA ARG A 104 -22.58 9.21 -5.04
C ARG A 104 -22.30 9.73 -3.65
N VAL A 105 -21.13 9.42 -3.10
CA VAL A 105 -20.68 9.87 -1.77
C VAL A 105 -20.54 11.39 -1.73
N PHE A 106 -19.97 12.01 -2.76
CA PHE A 106 -19.89 13.46 -2.90
C PHE A 106 -21.27 14.12 -2.95
N SER A 107 -22.22 13.52 -3.68
CA SER A 107 -23.60 14.00 -3.74
C SER A 107 -24.27 14.03 -2.36
N ILE A 108 -24.05 12.98 -1.55
CA ILE A 108 -24.55 12.89 -0.18
C ILE A 108 -23.90 13.96 0.69
N ALA A 109 -22.58 14.12 0.62
CA ALA A 109 -21.86 15.11 1.40
C ALA A 109 -22.32 16.55 1.11
N ARG A 110 -22.52 16.89 -0.18
CA ARG A 110 -23.06 18.18 -0.61
C ARG A 110 -24.46 18.42 -0.08
N SER A 111 -25.32 17.40 -0.05
CA SER A 111 -26.66 17.53 0.54
C SER A 111 -26.63 17.83 2.04
N CYS A 112 -25.53 17.48 2.72
CA CYS A 112 -25.25 17.80 4.11
C CYS A 112 -24.47 19.12 4.30
N GLY A 113 -24.23 19.88 3.23
CA GLY A 113 -23.51 21.17 3.26
C GLY A 113 -21.97 21.02 3.29
N VAL A 114 -21.42 19.86 2.89
CA VAL A 114 -19.98 19.62 2.83
C VAL A 114 -19.53 19.52 1.37
N ASP A 115 -18.83 20.52 0.88
CA ASP A 115 -18.38 20.61 -0.52
C ASP A 115 -17.13 19.76 -0.81
N ASN A 116 -16.22 19.65 0.17
CA ASN A 116 -14.97 18.90 0.06
C ASN A 116 -14.94 17.76 1.10
N PRO A 117 -15.65 16.65 0.86
CA PRO A 117 -15.64 15.53 1.77
C PRO A 117 -14.29 14.79 1.74
N ARG A 118 -13.84 14.28 2.88
CA ARG A 118 -12.73 13.34 2.93
C ARG A 118 -13.23 11.95 2.56
N VAL A 119 -12.85 11.49 1.38
CA VAL A 119 -13.30 10.19 0.84
C VAL A 119 -12.13 9.22 0.85
N ILE A 120 -12.44 7.97 1.14
CA ILE A 120 -11.58 6.79 0.99
C ILE A 120 -12.35 5.72 0.23
N GLY A 121 -11.64 4.78 -0.38
CA GLY A 121 -12.31 3.72 -1.12
C GLY A 121 -11.50 2.44 -1.21
N TRP A 122 -12.15 1.36 -1.65
CA TRP A 122 -11.54 0.05 -1.83
C TRP A 122 -12.36 -0.83 -2.76
N ASP A 123 -11.67 -1.77 -3.41
CA ASP A 123 -12.31 -2.80 -4.21
C ASP A 123 -13.12 -3.78 -3.35
N ILE A 124 -14.28 -4.21 -3.84
CA ILE A 124 -15.08 -5.26 -3.21
C ILE A 124 -15.02 -6.56 -4.01
N PRO A 125 -14.80 -7.71 -3.33
CA PRO A 125 -14.58 -9.00 -3.99
C PRO A 125 -15.87 -9.68 -4.49
N ASN A 126 -17.05 -9.15 -4.17
CA ASN A 126 -18.34 -9.81 -4.39
C ASN A 126 -18.92 -9.57 -5.81
N VAL A 127 -18.08 -9.73 -6.83
CA VAL A 127 -18.50 -9.63 -8.26
C VAL A 127 -18.36 -11.01 -8.88
N SER A 128 -19.42 -11.46 -9.60
CA SER A 128 -19.39 -12.79 -10.23
C SER A 128 -18.43 -12.82 -11.42
N GLN A 129 -17.94 -14.02 -11.76
CA GLN A 129 -17.09 -14.21 -12.93
C GLN A 129 -17.79 -13.79 -14.24
N GLU A 130 -19.11 -13.96 -14.33
CA GLU A 130 -19.90 -13.50 -15.47
C GLU A 130 -19.90 -11.97 -15.56
N GLN A 131 -20.12 -11.28 -14.44
CA GLN A 131 -20.08 -9.82 -14.39
C GLN A 131 -18.70 -9.29 -14.81
N ILE A 132 -17.62 -9.90 -14.33
CA ILE A 132 -16.25 -9.49 -14.67
C ILE A 132 -15.93 -9.77 -16.15
N ASN A 133 -16.12 -11.03 -16.60
CA ASN A 133 -15.57 -11.48 -17.88
C ASN A 133 -16.48 -11.19 -19.08
N VAL A 134 -17.79 -11.08 -18.86
CA VAL A 134 -18.76 -10.85 -19.93
C VAL A 134 -19.19 -9.38 -20.00
N PHE A 135 -19.45 -8.78 -18.83
CA PHE A 135 -19.99 -7.43 -18.75
C PHE A 135 -18.95 -6.37 -18.35
N ASN A 136 -17.69 -6.77 -18.10
CA ASN A 136 -16.61 -5.90 -17.65
C ASN A 136 -17.00 -5.06 -16.42
N MET A 137 -17.77 -5.66 -15.51
CA MET A 137 -18.20 -5.02 -14.27
C MET A 137 -17.22 -5.31 -13.16
N HIS A 138 -16.94 -4.31 -12.36
CA HIS A 138 -16.11 -4.39 -11.16
C HIS A 138 -16.89 -3.82 -9.98
N GLY A 139 -16.42 -4.07 -8.77
CA GLY A 139 -17.08 -3.57 -7.57
C GLY A 139 -16.15 -2.66 -6.79
N TYR A 140 -16.67 -1.51 -6.39
CA TYR A 140 -15.94 -0.54 -5.56
C TYR A 140 -16.84 0.01 -4.46
N GLU A 141 -16.28 0.26 -3.31
CA GLU A 141 -16.94 0.89 -2.18
C GLU A 141 -16.22 2.18 -1.82
N ALA A 142 -16.92 3.31 -1.91
CA ALA A 142 -16.43 4.60 -1.45
C ALA A 142 -17.03 4.92 -0.08
N ALA A 143 -16.23 5.53 0.78
CA ALA A 143 -16.65 5.95 2.12
C ALA A 143 -16.30 7.41 2.39
N TRP A 144 -17.27 8.16 2.90
CA TRP A 144 -17.08 9.53 3.38
C TRP A 144 -16.81 9.49 4.89
N ILE A 145 -15.62 9.93 5.29
CA ILE A 145 -15.27 10.14 6.70
C ILE A 145 -16.02 11.37 7.21
N LEU A 146 -16.91 11.15 8.15
CA LEU A 146 -17.80 12.19 8.65
C LEU A 146 -17.06 13.20 9.54
N PRO A 147 -17.19 14.50 9.27
CA PRO A 147 -16.77 15.53 10.21
C PRO A 147 -17.56 15.45 11.53
N ASP A 148 -17.01 16.00 12.60
CA ASP A 148 -17.69 16.08 13.88
C ASP A 148 -19.03 16.79 13.77
N GLY A 149 -20.06 16.19 14.36
CA GLY A 149 -21.41 16.75 14.40
C GLY A 149 -22.24 16.56 13.14
N VAL A 150 -21.66 16.03 12.04
CA VAL A 150 -22.41 15.72 10.82
C VAL A 150 -23.08 14.36 10.97
N VAL A 151 -24.38 14.31 10.68
CA VAL A 151 -25.23 13.10 10.69
C VAL A 151 -26.08 13.11 9.42
N PRO A 152 -25.69 12.40 8.37
CA PRO A 152 -26.52 12.27 7.17
C PRO A 152 -27.88 11.62 7.50
N PRO A 153 -29.00 12.16 6.97
CA PRO A 153 -30.32 11.58 7.21
C PRO A 153 -30.48 10.26 6.46
N ASP A 154 -31.14 9.30 7.11
CA ASP A 154 -31.56 8.01 6.55
C ASP A 154 -30.42 7.16 5.95
N ILE A 155 -29.21 7.34 6.42
CA ILE A 155 -28.03 6.57 6.01
C ILE A 155 -27.36 5.94 7.23
N GLU A 156 -27.00 4.68 7.12
CA GLU A 156 -26.29 3.95 8.16
C GLU A 156 -24.89 4.55 8.39
N ILE A 157 -24.59 4.86 9.63
CA ILE A 157 -23.26 5.34 10.03
C ILE A 157 -22.48 4.17 10.59
N HIS A 158 -21.30 3.98 10.06
CA HIS A 158 -20.32 3.00 10.52
C HIS A 158 -19.24 3.66 11.37
N GLU A 159 -18.60 2.86 12.22
CA GLU A 159 -17.48 3.30 13.05
C GLU A 159 -16.25 2.46 12.77
N GLN A 160 -15.11 3.10 12.57
CA GLN A 160 -13.79 2.51 12.51
C GLN A 160 -13.06 2.84 13.79
N ALA A 161 -12.65 1.84 14.55
CA ALA A 161 -11.76 2.03 15.69
C ALA A 161 -10.35 2.48 15.21
N ALA A 162 -9.59 3.12 16.10
CA ALA A 162 -8.20 3.42 15.79
C ALA A 162 -7.44 2.13 15.45
N HIS A 163 -6.75 2.13 14.33
CA HIS A 163 -6.10 0.93 13.82
C HIS A 163 -4.74 1.23 13.20
N ARG A 164 -3.82 0.28 13.25
CA ARG A 164 -2.46 0.39 12.72
C ARG A 164 -2.43 -0.03 11.26
N TYR A 165 -1.83 0.80 10.43
CA TYR A 165 -1.70 0.56 8.99
C TYR A 165 -0.24 0.71 8.53
N ALA A 166 0.16 -0.09 7.58
CA ALA A 166 1.27 0.21 6.70
C ALA A 166 0.74 1.08 5.56
N ALA A 167 1.46 2.14 5.21
CA ALA A 167 1.03 3.09 4.20
C ALA A 167 2.16 3.47 3.24
N ILE A 168 1.77 3.81 2.01
CA ILE A 168 2.64 4.28 0.93
C ILE A 168 1.98 5.46 0.24
N HIS A 169 2.77 6.47 -0.12
CA HIS A 169 2.32 7.62 -0.87
C HIS A 169 2.65 7.48 -2.35
N ILE A 170 1.71 7.84 -3.22
CA ILE A 170 1.86 7.82 -4.67
C ILE A 170 1.66 9.23 -5.21
N GLU A 171 2.67 9.73 -5.92
CA GLU A 171 2.56 10.94 -6.70
C GLU A 171 2.00 10.63 -8.09
N ASN A 172 1.06 11.44 -8.57
CA ASN A 172 0.42 11.30 -9.89
C ASN A 172 -0.12 9.87 -10.18
N PRO A 173 -0.99 9.30 -9.30
CA PRO A 173 -1.46 7.92 -9.42
C PRO A 173 -2.15 7.64 -10.76
N PHE A 174 -2.78 8.64 -11.37
CA PHE A 174 -3.61 8.52 -12.57
C PHE A 174 -2.82 8.70 -13.90
N GLU A 175 -1.51 8.98 -13.87
CA GLU A 175 -0.69 9.03 -15.09
C GLU A 175 -0.59 7.65 -15.76
N ALA A 176 -0.46 6.59 -14.96
CA ALA A 176 -0.48 5.19 -15.42
C ALA A 176 -1.14 4.28 -14.37
N PRO A 177 -2.45 4.43 -14.08
CA PRO A 177 -3.10 3.86 -12.90
C PRO A 177 -3.01 2.33 -12.84
N PHE A 178 -3.17 1.64 -13.98
CA PHE A 178 -3.08 0.18 -14.07
C PHE A 178 -1.65 -0.39 -13.87
N VAL A 179 -0.64 0.46 -13.81
CA VAL A 179 0.74 0.09 -13.51
C VAL A 179 1.13 0.61 -12.13
N THR A 180 0.88 1.88 -11.87
CA THR A 180 1.31 2.58 -10.66
C THR A 180 0.62 2.03 -9.41
N ILE A 181 -0.70 1.98 -9.38
CA ILE A 181 -1.46 1.52 -8.20
C ILE A 181 -1.16 0.05 -7.85
N PRO A 182 -1.22 -0.93 -8.79
CA PRO A 182 -0.88 -2.31 -8.47
C PRO A 182 0.57 -2.50 -7.99
N ASN A 183 1.51 -1.72 -8.53
CA ASN A 183 2.90 -1.78 -8.07
C ASN A 183 3.08 -1.17 -6.68
N ALA A 184 2.35 -0.13 -6.32
CA ALA A 184 2.35 0.43 -4.97
C ALA A 184 1.86 -0.61 -3.94
N TYR A 185 0.78 -1.33 -4.23
CA TYR A 185 0.33 -2.45 -3.39
C TYR A 185 1.40 -3.52 -3.22
N LYS A 186 2.05 -3.94 -4.30
CA LYS A 186 3.16 -4.92 -4.24
C LYS A 186 4.31 -4.42 -3.36
N THR A 187 4.69 -3.16 -3.53
CA THR A 187 5.75 -2.54 -2.72
C THR A 187 5.38 -2.48 -1.24
N LEU A 188 4.14 -2.10 -0.95
CA LEU A 188 3.65 -2.02 0.42
C LEU A 188 3.59 -3.43 1.07
N MET A 189 3.18 -4.45 0.32
CA MET A 189 3.21 -5.84 0.79
C MET A 189 4.64 -6.32 1.05
N GLU A 190 5.62 -5.98 0.18
CA GLU A 190 7.03 -6.28 0.41
C GLU A 190 7.58 -5.53 1.63
N TYR A 191 7.23 -4.25 1.80
CA TYR A 191 7.57 -3.48 2.98
C TYR A 191 7.06 -4.16 4.26
N MET A 192 5.81 -4.59 4.27
CA MET A 192 5.22 -5.32 5.40
C MET A 192 5.99 -6.62 5.67
N ARG A 193 6.25 -7.42 4.65
CA ARG A 193 6.99 -8.67 4.76
C ARG A 193 8.38 -8.47 5.35
N VAL A 194 9.15 -7.53 4.81
CA VAL A 194 10.52 -7.22 5.26
C VAL A 194 10.54 -6.76 6.72
N ASN A 195 9.53 -6.02 7.14
CA ASN A 195 9.43 -5.50 8.50
C ASN A 195 8.69 -6.43 9.49
N GLY A 196 8.31 -7.64 9.03
CA GLY A 196 7.65 -8.63 9.88
C GLY A 196 6.23 -8.23 10.32
N LEU A 197 5.55 -7.42 9.49
CA LEU A 197 4.18 -7.01 9.72
C LEU A 197 3.22 -8.02 9.09
N GLU A 198 2.23 -8.43 9.84
CA GLU A 198 1.18 -9.32 9.36
C GLU A 198 -0.07 -8.52 8.98
N ARG A 199 -0.62 -8.78 7.80
CA ARG A 199 -1.91 -8.23 7.39
C ARG A 199 -3.01 -8.70 8.33
N THR A 200 -3.93 -7.81 8.67
CA THR A 200 -5.14 -8.15 9.44
C THR A 200 -6.38 -7.79 8.64
N GLU A 201 -7.41 -8.67 8.72
CA GLU A 201 -8.72 -8.44 8.12
C GLU A 201 -9.80 -8.33 9.21
N LYS A 202 -9.37 -8.40 10.49
CA LYS A 202 -10.23 -8.31 11.63
C LYS A 202 -10.30 -6.88 12.15
N ASP A 203 -11.48 -6.50 12.61
CA ASP A 203 -11.71 -5.27 13.36
C ASP A 203 -11.61 -3.96 12.57
N GLY A 204 -11.90 -3.97 11.24
CA GLY A 204 -11.97 -2.73 10.50
C GLY A 204 -11.82 -2.87 8.99
N ILE A 205 -11.56 -1.75 8.32
CA ILE A 205 -11.31 -1.67 6.89
C ILE A 205 -9.93 -2.27 6.62
N PRO A 206 -9.82 -3.41 5.90
CA PRO A 206 -8.54 -4.12 5.76
C PRO A 206 -7.54 -3.41 4.85
N CYS A 207 -8.03 -2.66 3.88
CA CYS A 207 -7.23 -1.77 3.02
C CYS A 207 -8.12 -0.67 2.47
N PHE A 208 -7.52 0.49 2.19
CA PHE A 208 -8.20 1.59 1.52
C PHE A 208 -7.20 2.52 0.83
N GLU A 209 -7.71 3.27 -0.11
CA GLU A 209 -7.03 4.33 -0.84
C GLU A 209 -7.65 5.69 -0.48
N THR A 210 -6.85 6.74 -0.46
CA THR A 210 -7.37 8.11 -0.37
C THR A 210 -7.67 8.63 -1.76
N ASP A 211 -8.75 9.40 -1.89
CA ASP A 211 -9.10 10.06 -3.15
C ASP A 211 -8.26 11.34 -3.36
N GLY A 212 -7.92 11.65 -4.61
CA GLY A 212 -7.25 12.89 -5.03
C GLY A 212 -6.02 12.69 -5.90
N ASP A 213 -5.41 13.83 -6.33
CA ASP A 213 -4.21 13.88 -7.17
C ASP A 213 -2.96 13.30 -6.48
N MET A 214 -3.01 13.19 -5.16
CA MET A 214 -2.04 12.50 -4.32
C MET A 214 -2.76 11.39 -3.58
N MET A 215 -2.33 10.17 -3.76
CA MET A 215 -2.98 8.99 -3.20
C MET A 215 -2.09 8.34 -2.14
N ASP A 216 -2.69 8.02 -1.01
CA ASP A 216 -2.10 7.11 -0.05
C ASP A 216 -2.85 5.77 -0.08
N ILE A 217 -2.10 4.67 -0.09
CA ILE A 217 -2.64 3.32 0.07
C ILE A 217 -2.33 2.84 1.48
N TYR A 218 -3.34 2.29 2.13
CA TYR A 218 -3.27 1.77 3.49
C TYR A 218 -3.61 0.29 3.52
N ILE A 219 -2.79 -0.51 4.20
CA ILE A 219 -3.06 -1.93 4.49
C ILE A 219 -2.99 -2.14 5.99
N ALA A 220 -4.09 -2.65 6.57
CA ALA A 220 -4.18 -2.92 8.01
C ALA A 220 -3.16 -3.98 8.45
N CYS A 221 -2.43 -3.71 9.54
CA CYS A 221 -1.35 -4.56 10.03
C CYS A 221 -1.29 -4.67 11.56
N LYS A 222 -0.65 -5.71 12.02
CA LYS A 222 -0.30 -5.95 13.44
C LYS A 222 1.18 -6.25 13.59
#